data_26d8c207896e3a36c236ac798ff0238a
#
_entry.id   26d8c207896e3a36c236ac798ff0238a
#
_cell.length_a   1.000
_cell.length_b   1.000
_cell.length_c   1.000
_cell.angle_alpha   90.00
_cell.angle_beta   90.00
_cell.angle_gamma   90.00
#
_symmetry.space_group_name_H-M   'P 1'
#
loop_
_entity.id
_entity.type
_entity.pdbx_description
1 polymer ?
#
loop_
_entity_poly.entity_id
_entity_poly.type
_entity_poly.pdbx_seq_one_letter_code
_entity_poly.pdbx_strand_id
1 'polypeptide(L)'
;ALSSPLYVIKAYFKELKIINSAIEQTFMGLDPNSYTVLLSVPGIGPVYAAGIIAELGSIDCFKSQDALAKYAGLTWRESQSGKFRADETSMTKAGNIYLRYYLLEATTHLIWHDAEYNSYYQKKFNEVRLHQHKRALVLTARKFVRLIFGLLAKHQLYSQSREPLT
;
A
#
# COMPACT_ATOMS: atom_id res chain seq x y z
N ALA A 1 -24.23 -26.43 -21.26
CA ALA A 1 -22.81 -26.07 -21.53
C ALA A 1 -22.21 -25.05 -20.55
N LEU A 2 -23.01 -24.33 -19.76
CA LEU A 2 -22.51 -23.31 -18.76
C LEU A 2 -22.18 -23.91 -17.39
N SER A 3 -22.54 -25.16 -17.11
CA SER A 3 -22.33 -25.79 -15.80
C SER A 3 -20.86 -26.06 -15.46
N SER A 4 -20.05 -26.43 -16.46
CA SER A 4 -18.62 -26.75 -16.26
C SER A 4 -17.76 -25.53 -15.87
N PRO A 5 -17.84 -24.36 -16.54
CA PRO A 5 -17.13 -23.17 -16.11
C PRO A 5 -17.53 -22.67 -14.73
N LEU A 6 -18.82 -22.76 -14.38
CA LEU A 6 -19.32 -22.38 -13.07
C LEU A 6 -18.79 -23.29 -11.94
N TYR A 7 -18.62 -24.57 -12.23
CA TYR A 7 -18.02 -25.51 -11.27
C TYR A 7 -16.56 -25.14 -10.99
N VAL A 8 -15.78 -24.86 -12.02
CA VAL A 8 -14.38 -24.45 -11.89
C VAL A 8 -14.26 -23.15 -11.08
N ILE A 9 -15.09 -22.14 -11.39
CA ILE A 9 -15.12 -20.88 -10.64
C ILE A 9 -15.43 -21.12 -9.16
N LYS A 10 -16.44 -21.95 -8.84
CA LYS A 10 -16.77 -22.29 -7.46
C LYS A 10 -15.64 -23.00 -6.73
N ALA A 11 -14.93 -23.91 -7.42
CA ALA A 11 -13.76 -24.59 -6.87
C ALA A 11 -12.66 -23.59 -6.52
N TYR A 12 -12.32 -22.66 -7.42
CA TYR A 12 -11.34 -21.60 -7.13
C TYR A 12 -11.75 -20.71 -5.94
N PHE A 13 -13.01 -20.31 -5.85
CA PHE A 13 -13.48 -19.54 -4.70
C PHE A 13 -13.36 -20.31 -3.38
N LYS A 14 -13.57 -21.62 -3.40
CA LYS A 14 -13.38 -22.45 -2.21
C LYS A 14 -11.90 -22.51 -1.80
N GLU A 15 -11.00 -22.75 -2.76
CA GLU A 15 -9.56 -22.77 -2.50
C GLU A 15 -9.04 -21.42 -2.02
N LEU A 16 -9.48 -20.30 -2.62
CA LEU A 16 -9.12 -18.96 -2.16
C LEU A 16 -9.52 -18.69 -0.69
N LYS A 17 -10.70 -19.17 -0.28
CA LYS A 17 -11.12 -19.06 1.13
C LYS A 17 -10.21 -19.84 2.07
N ILE A 18 -9.80 -21.05 1.68
CA ILE A 18 -8.90 -21.89 2.47
C ILE A 18 -7.53 -21.22 2.61
N ILE A 19 -6.98 -20.71 1.50
CA ILE A 19 -5.69 -20.01 1.49
C ILE A 19 -5.76 -18.74 2.34
N ASN A 20 -6.79 -17.93 2.19
CA ASN A 20 -6.95 -16.71 2.98
C ASN A 20 -7.06 -17.00 4.48
N SER A 21 -7.78 -18.05 4.85
CA SER A 21 -7.89 -18.49 6.25
C SER A 21 -6.55 -18.97 6.80
N ALA A 22 -5.77 -19.70 6.01
CA ALA A 22 -4.42 -20.13 6.40
C ALA A 22 -3.46 -18.95 6.58
N ILE A 23 -3.52 -17.95 5.69
CA ILE A 23 -2.75 -16.69 5.81
C ILE A 23 -3.10 -15.99 7.13
N GLU A 24 -4.39 -15.80 7.40
CA GLU A 24 -4.87 -15.16 8.62
C GLU A 24 -4.37 -15.88 9.87
N GLN A 25 -4.56 -17.19 9.97
CA GLN A 25 -4.09 -17.99 11.09
C GLN A 25 -2.58 -17.89 11.29
N THR A 26 -1.81 -17.91 10.20
CA THR A 26 -0.35 -17.81 10.25
C THR A 26 0.08 -16.45 10.81
N PHE A 27 -0.47 -15.35 10.30
CA PHE A 27 -0.05 -14.01 10.74
C PHE A 27 -0.61 -13.64 12.12
N MET A 28 -1.78 -14.12 12.48
CA MET A 28 -2.29 -14.02 13.85
C MET A 28 -1.44 -14.78 14.86
N GLY A 29 -0.71 -15.82 14.43
CA GLY A 29 0.25 -16.53 15.27
C GLY A 29 1.64 -15.90 15.34
N LEU A 30 2.08 -15.19 14.29
CA LEU A 30 3.42 -14.62 14.17
C LEU A 30 3.50 -13.17 14.66
N ASP A 31 2.62 -12.31 14.18
CA ASP A 31 2.57 -10.88 14.53
C ASP A 31 1.13 -10.37 14.48
N PRO A 32 0.31 -10.71 15.50
CA PRO A 32 -1.10 -10.31 15.54
C PRO A 32 -1.28 -8.79 15.60
N ASN A 33 -0.35 -8.08 16.23
CA ASN A 33 -0.45 -6.63 16.40
C ASN A 33 -0.32 -5.90 15.05
N SER A 34 0.76 -6.11 14.34
CA SER A 34 0.97 -5.47 13.03
C SER A 34 -0.09 -5.90 12.02
N TYR A 35 -0.50 -7.17 12.06
CA TYR A 35 -1.52 -7.69 11.18
C TYR A 35 -2.88 -7.02 11.41
N THR A 36 -3.31 -6.93 12.67
CA THR A 36 -4.57 -6.25 13.05
C THR A 36 -4.52 -4.75 12.70
N VAL A 37 -3.39 -4.10 12.93
CA VAL A 37 -3.19 -2.69 12.56
C VAL A 37 -3.38 -2.47 11.07
N LEU A 38 -2.78 -3.30 10.22
CA LEU A 38 -2.94 -3.16 8.77
C LEU A 38 -4.35 -3.48 8.30
N LEU A 39 -5.01 -4.51 8.86
CA LEU A 39 -6.40 -4.84 8.56
C LEU A 39 -7.38 -3.73 8.95
N SER A 40 -7.04 -2.87 9.90
CA SER A 40 -7.89 -1.74 10.29
C SER A 40 -7.97 -0.65 9.21
N VAL A 41 -7.03 -0.64 8.26
CA VAL A 41 -7.01 0.35 7.17
C VAL A 41 -8.03 -0.03 6.09
N PRO A 42 -8.94 0.87 5.68
CA PRO A 42 -9.96 0.58 4.68
C PRO A 42 -9.39 0.04 3.37
N GLY A 43 -9.95 -1.05 2.88
CA GLY A 43 -9.51 -1.68 1.63
C GLY A 43 -8.27 -2.58 1.74
N ILE A 44 -7.65 -2.69 2.92
CA ILE A 44 -6.55 -3.62 3.15
C ILE A 44 -7.10 -4.96 3.61
N GLY A 45 -7.01 -5.95 2.75
CA GLY A 45 -7.41 -7.32 3.05
C GLY A 45 -6.27 -8.20 3.58
N PRO A 46 -6.59 -9.45 4.00
CA PRO A 46 -5.62 -10.40 4.57
C PRO A 46 -4.35 -10.58 3.76
N VAL A 47 -4.47 -10.69 2.43
CA VAL A 47 -3.33 -10.92 1.52
C VAL A 47 -2.37 -9.73 1.50
N TYR A 48 -2.91 -8.50 1.44
CA TYR A 48 -2.07 -7.30 1.40
C TYR A 48 -1.42 -7.03 2.76
N ALA A 49 -2.17 -7.21 3.86
CA ALA A 49 -1.62 -7.09 5.21
C ALA A 49 -0.46 -8.08 5.41
N ALA A 50 -0.68 -9.35 5.10
CA ALA A 50 0.32 -10.39 5.20
C ALA A 50 1.55 -10.12 4.32
N GLY A 51 1.33 -9.75 3.05
CA GLY A 51 2.40 -9.46 2.12
C GLY A 51 3.25 -8.26 2.54
N ILE A 52 2.62 -7.20 3.04
CA ILE A 52 3.34 -6.03 3.56
C ILE A 52 4.20 -6.43 4.76
N ILE A 53 3.66 -7.18 5.73
CA ILE A 53 4.41 -7.61 6.93
C ILE A 53 5.55 -8.55 6.55
N ALA A 54 5.31 -9.52 5.69
CA ALA A 54 6.33 -10.49 5.26
C ALA A 54 7.55 -9.81 4.62
N GLU A 55 7.30 -8.77 3.80
CA GLU A 55 8.34 -8.07 3.08
C GLU A 55 8.98 -6.93 3.89
N LEU A 56 8.26 -6.38 4.86
CA LEU A 56 8.74 -5.33 5.74
C LEU A 56 9.59 -5.89 6.88
N GLY A 57 9.23 -7.06 7.42
CA GLY A 57 9.78 -7.59 8.66
C GLY A 57 9.32 -6.75 9.85
N SER A 58 10.26 -6.27 10.68
CA SER A 58 9.93 -5.36 11.78
C SER A 58 9.99 -3.90 11.34
N ILE A 59 9.00 -3.12 11.78
CA ILE A 59 8.99 -1.65 11.57
C ILE A 59 10.16 -0.95 12.27
N ASP A 60 10.66 -1.52 13.36
CA ASP A 60 11.78 -0.98 14.14
C ASP A 60 13.11 -0.97 13.38
N CYS A 61 13.21 -1.76 12.30
CA CYS A 61 14.36 -1.72 11.40
C CYS A 61 14.47 -0.40 10.61
N PHE A 62 13.40 0.41 10.59
CA PHE A 62 13.35 1.65 9.81
C PHE A 62 13.38 2.87 10.73
N LYS A 63 14.40 3.71 10.58
CA LYS A 63 14.56 4.96 11.37
C LYS A 63 13.50 6.02 11.05
N SER A 64 12.85 5.92 9.89
CA SER A 64 11.86 6.90 9.42
C SER A 64 10.99 6.33 8.29
N GLN A 65 9.86 7.00 8.07
CA GLN A 65 8.99 6.73 6.91
C GLN A 65 9.72 6.88 5.56
N ASP A 66 10.72 7.77 5.48
CA ASP A 66 11.50 7.96 4.26
C ASP A 66 12.48 6.80 4.02
N ALA A 67 13.01 6.21 5.09
CA ALA A 67 13.81 4.99 5.00
C ALA A 67 12.96 3.82 4.49
N LEU A 68 11.74 3.67 4.98
CA LEU A 68 10.79 2.66 4.50
C LEU A 68 10.40 2.90 3.02
N ALA A 69 10.10 4.15 2.65
CA ALA A 69 9.80 4.50 1.26
C ALA A 69 10.99 4.22 0.32
N LYS A 70 12.22 4.49 0.77
CA LYS A 70 13.44 4.16 0.04
C LYS A 70 13.61 2.66 -0.12
N TYR A 71 13.39 1.90 0.95
CA TYR A 71 13.46 0.44 0.93
C TYR A 71 12.45 -0.17 -0.05
N ALA A 72 11.23 0.37 -0.13
CA ALA A 72 10.23 -0.02 -1.12
C ALA A 72 10.53 0.51 -2.55
N GLY A 73 11.55 1.36 -2.72
CA GLY A 73 11.86 1.99 -4.00
C GLY A 73 10.82 3.01 -4.47
N LEU A 74 10.07 3.61 -3.52
CA LEU A 74 9.08 4.68 -3.75
C LEU A 74 9.70 6.07 -3.57
N THR A 75 10.90 6.28 -4.10
CA THR A 75 11.63 7.54 -4.07
C THR A 75 12.01 7.97 -5.48
N TRP A 76 12.26 9.27 -5.66
CA TRP A 76 12.70 9.83 -6.94
C TRP A 76 14.20 10.10 -6.90
N ARG A 77 14.83 9.98 -8.07
CA ARG A 77 16.21 10.43 -8.22
C ARG A 77 16.20 11.96 -8.26
N GLU A 78 17.01 12.59 -7.43
CA GLU A 78 17.36 13.99 -7.64
C GLU A 78 18.43 14.05 -8.73
N SER A 79 18.06 14.55 -9.90
CA SER A 79 18.99 14.84 -10.97
C SER A 79 19.36 16.32 -10.87
N GLN A 80 20.37 16.61 -10.05
CA GLN A 80 20.96 17.95 -9.95
C GLN A 80 22.38 17.90 -10.47
N SER A 81 22.69 18.67 -11.51
CA SER A 81 24.03 18.99 -11.90
C SER A 81 24.19 20.52 -11.99
N GLY A 82 24.85 21.11 -11.00
CA GLY A 82 25.02 22.55 -10.92
C GLY A 82 23.70 23.33 -10.81
N LYS A 83 23.43 24.22 -11.79
CA LYS A 83 22.19 25.01 -11.83
C LYS A 83 21.02 24.32 -12.55
N PHE A 84 21.24 23.13 -13.11
CA PHE A 84 20.20 22.38 -13.83
C PHE A 84 19.40 21.50 -12.88
N ARG A 85 18.10 21.71 -12.82
CA ARG A 85 17.14 20.87 -12.12
C ARG A 85 16.23 20.25 -13.17
N ALA A 86 16.23 18.92 -13.28
CA ALA A 86 15.36 18.24 -14.22
C ALA A 86 13.89 18.41 -13.78
N ASP A 87 13.04 18.86 -14.69
CA ASP A 87 11.60 19.02 -14.44
C ASP A 87 10.88 17.68 -14.25
N GLU A 88 11.42 16.61 -14.81
CA GLU A 88 10.91 15.24 -14.64
C GLU A 88 11.98 14.33 -14.05
N THR A 89 11.71 13.84 -12.84
CA THR A 89 12.54 12.84 -12.19
C THR A 89 11.84 11.49 -12.16
N SER A 90 12.48 10.46 -12.69
CA SER A 90 11.95 9.10 -12.66
C SER A 90 12.06 8.49 -11.26
N MET A 91 11.09 7.67 -10.90
CA MET A 91 11.15 6.86 -9.66
C MET A 91 12.36 5.92 -9.73
N THR A 92 13.10 5.79 -8.63
CA THR A 92 14.33 5.00 -8.57
C THR A 92 14.10 3.52 -8.84
N LYS A 93 12.94 2.98 -8.42
CA LYS A 93 12.58 1.55 -8.46
C LYS A 93 13.63 0.62 -7.82
N ALA A 94 14.71 1.17 -7.28
CA ALA A 94 15.70 0.43 -6.52
C ALA A 94 15.16 0.14 -5.13
N GLY A 95 15.09 -1.14 -4.74
CA GLY A 95 14.55 -1.56 -3.46
C GLY A 95 13.73 -2.85 -3.57
N ASN A 96 13.01 -3.18 -2.51
CA ASN A 96 12.19 -4.38 -2.46
C ASN A 96 10.99 -4.28 -3.42
N ILE A 97 11.01 -5.12 -4.47
CA ILE A 97 9.98 -5.11 -5.52
C ILE A 97 8.65 -5.66 -5.03
N TYR A 98 8.67 -6.63 -4.12
CA TYR A 98 7.47 -7.27 -3.58
C TYR A 98 6.77 -6.33 -2.61
N LEU A 99 7.50 -5.69 -1.69
CA LEU A 99 6.93 -4.67 -0.82
C LEU A 99 6.31 -3.53 -1.63
N ARG A 100 6.99 -3.05 -2.66
CA ARG A 100 6.42 -2.03 -3.56
C ARG A 100 5.15 -2.50 -4.22
N TYR A 101 5.09 -3.75 -4.70
CA TYR A 101 3.89 -4.33 -5.29
C TYR A 101 2.72 -4.30 -4.31
N TYR A 102 2.89 -4.86 -3.11
CA TYR A 102 1.82 -4.89 -2.10
C TYR A 102 1.38 -3.49 -1.69
N LEU A 103 2.32 -2.54 -1.55
CA LEU A 103 1.99 -1.16 -1.22
C LEU A 103 1.17 -0.45 -2.32
N LEU A 104 1.48 -0.68 -3.60
CA LEU A 104 0.75 -0.08 -4.71
C LEU A 104 -0.65 -0.68 -4.85
N GLU A 105 -0.78 -2.00 -4.75
CA GLU A 105 -2.07 -2.68 -4.79
C GLU A 105 -2.97 -2.27 -3.61
N ALA A 106 -2.44 -2.31 -2.39
CA ALA A 106 -3.14 -1.83 -1.21
C ALA A 106 -3.58 -0.36 -1.34
N THR A 107 -2.72 0.50 -1.90
CA THR A 107 -3.06 1.90 -2.14
C THR A 107 -4.21 2.05 -3.14
N THR A 108 -4.29 1.21 -4.17
CA THR A 108 -5.38 1.23 -5.14
C THR A 108 -6.73 0.94 -4.44
N HIS A 109 -6.76 -0.05 -3.56
CA HIS A 109 -7.95 -0.35 -2.77
C HIS A 109 -8.27 0.78 -1.77
N LEU A 110 -7.26 1.32 -1.10
CA LEU A 110 -7.44 2.43 -0.16
C LEU A 110 -8.06 3.67 -0.84
N ILE A 111 -7.65 4.00 -2.06
CA ILE A 111 -8.24 5.10 -2.86
C ILE A 111 -9.74 4.89 -3.06
N TRP A 112 -10.22 3.67 -3.20
CA TRP A 112 -11.64 3.38 -3.41
C TRP A 112 -12.46 3.39 -2.11
N HIS A 113 -11.84 3.13 -0.97
CA HIS A 113 -12.52 2.94 0.31
C HIS A 113 -12.35 4.11 1.29
N ASP A 114 -11.45 5.06 0.97
CA ASP A 114 -11.17 6.20 1.83
C ASP A 114 -11.24 7.52 1.05
N ALA A 115 -12.11 8.42 1.51
CA ALA A 115 -12.39 9.69 0.83
C ALA A 115 -11.19 10.65 0.81
N GLU A 116 -10.37 10.67 1.88
CA GLU A 116 -9.16 11.51 1.96
C GLU A 116 -8.12 11.06 0.94
N TYR A 117 -7.91 9.73 0.84
CA TYR A 117 -6.98 9.15 -0.14
C TYR A 117 -7.48 9.30 -1.57
N ASN A 118 -8.79 9.18 -1.80
CA ASN A 118 -9.39 9.46 -3.10
C ASN A 118 -9.15 10.92 -3.52
N SER A 119 -9.48 11.87 -2.64
CA SER A 119 -9.30 13.31 -2.91
C SER A 119 -7.84 13.64 -3.19
N TYR A 120 -6.90 13.07 -2.42
CA TYR A 120 -5.48 13.26 -2.65
C TYR A 120 -5.04 12.69 -4.02
N TYR A 121 -5.50 11.48 -4.36
CA TYR A 121 -5.21 10.85 -5.65
C TYR A 121 -5.74 11.71 -6.81
N GLN A 122 -7.00 12.16 -6.76
CA GLN A 122 -7.60 13.00 -7.80
C GLN A 122 -6.85 14.32 -7.96
N LYS A 123 -6.46 14.96 -6.85
CA LYS A 123 -5.62 16.16 -6.90
C LYS A 123 -4.32 15.88 -7.65
N LYS A 124 -3.61 14.78 -7.32
CA LYS A 124 -2.34 14.42 -7.97
C LYS A 124 -2.51 13.98 -9.41
N PHE A 125 -3.63 13.40 -9.76
CA PHE A 125 -3.99 13.02 -11.12
C PHE A 125 -4.14 14.27 -12.00
N ASN A 126 -4.83 15.31 -11.52
CA ASN A 126 -5.12 16.53 -12.26
C ASN A 126 -3.94 17.52 -12.35
N GLU A 127 -2.85 17.31 -11.57
CA GLU A 127 -1.68 18.20 -11.59
C GLU A 127 -0.88 18.13 -12.89
N VAL A 128 -0.97 17.05 -13.65
CA VAL A 128 -0.18 16.81 -14.86
C VAL A 128 -1.04 16.27 -16.00
N ARG A 129 -0.56 16.43 -17.24
CA ARG A 129 -1.27 15.94 -18.43
C ARG A 129 -0.80 14.57 -18.89
N LEU A 130 0.46 14.21 -18.59
CA LEU A 130 1.08 12.94 -18.99
C LEU A 130 1.29 12.02 -17.79
N HIS A 131 1.13 10.72 -18.01
CA HIS A 131 1.35 9.68 -16.99
C HIS A 131 0.56 9.89 -15.67
N GLN A 132 -0.59 10.56 -15.75
CA GLN A 132 -1.43 10.98 -14.63
C GLN A 132 -1.63 9.86 -13.60
N HIS A 133 -2.18 8.72 -14.04
CA HIS A 133 -2.48 7.59 -13.14
C HIS A 133 -1.25 7.06 -12.42
N LYS A 134 -0.18 6.73 -13.17
CA LYS A 134 1.04 6.16 -12.58
C LYS A 134 1.67 7.10 -11.55
N ARG A 135 1.75 8.39 -11.88
CA ARG A 135 2.30 9.41 -10.99
C ARG A 135 1.42 9.59 -9.75
N ALA A 136 0.13 9.76 -9.92
CA ALA A 136 -0.81 9.93 -8.81
C ALA A 136 -0.81 8.72 -7.87
N LEU A 137 -0.83 7.50 -8.41
CA LEU A 137 -0.79 6.27 -7.62
C LEU A 137 0.49 6.18 -6.77
N VAL A 138 1.67 6.44 -7.35
CA VAL A 138 2.94 6.38 -6.63
C VAL A 138 3.03 7.44 -5.53
N LEU A 139 2.54 8.67 -5.79
CA LEU A 139 2.48 9.73 -4.78
C LEU A 139 1.53 9.39 -3.64
N THR A 140 0.39 8.78 -3.97
CA THR A 140 -0.58 8.31 -2.97
C THR A 140 -0.03 7.12 -2.18
N ALA A 141 0.69 6.19 -2.81
CA ALA A 141 1.39 5.11 -2.12
C ALA A 141 2.44 5.64 -1.15
N ARG A 142 3.15 6.72 -1.50
CA ARG A 142 4.07 7.35 -0.56
C ARG A 142 3.37 8.00 0.64
N LYS A 143 2.18 8.59 0.44
CA LYS A 143 1.33 9.03 1.56
C LYS A 143 0.89 7.84 2.42
N PHE A 144 0.52 6.72 1.79
CA PHE A 144 0.18 5.49 2.50
C PHE A 144 1.35 4.92 3.31
N VAL A 145 2.58 4.93 2.78
CA VAL A 145 3.78 4.53 3.54
C VAL A 145 3.95 5.33 4.84
N ARG A 146 3.66 6.64 4.83
CA ARG A 146 3.69 7.46 6.05
C ARG A 146 2.65 7.00 7.06
N LEU A 147 1.44 6.69 6.57
CA LEU A 147 0.36 6.20 7.42
C LEU A 147 0.77 4.89 8.10
N ILE A 148 1.13 3.86 7.32
CA ILE A 148 1.46 2.54 7.89
C ILE A 148 2.67 2.61 8.81
N PHE A 149 3.69 3.41 8.48
CA PHE A 149 4.82 3.63 9.37
C PHE A 149 4.36 4.17 10.74
N GLY A 150 3.50 5.20 10.73
CA GLY A 150 2.98 5.78 11.96
C GLY A 150 2.09 4.83 12.76
N LEU A 151 1.22 4.07 12.09
CA LEU A 151 0.34 3.11 12.73
C LEU A 151 1.10 1.93 13.34
N LEU A 152 2.04 1.35 12.59
CA LEU A 152 2.85 0.22 13.05
C LEU A 152 3.81 0.63 14.17
N ALA A 153 4.50 1.76 14.05
CA ALA A 153 5.43 2.24 15.07
C ALA A 153 4.74 2.59 16.41
N LYS A 154 3.45 2.95 16.37
CA LYS A 154 2.66 3.28 17.56
C LYS A 154 1.72 2.16 18.01
N HIS A 155 1.67 1.05 17.29
CA HIS A 155 0.70 -0.04 17.47
C HIS A 155 -0.75 0.47 17.56
N GLN A 156 -1.09 1.43 16.67
CA GLN A 156 -2.37 2.14 16.70
C GLN A 156 -3.25 1.70 15.53
N LEU A 157 -4.52 1.44 15.80
CA LEU A 157 -5.50 1.16 14.76
C LEU A 157 -5.79 2.42 13.94
N TYR A 158 -6.11 2.22 12.67
CA TYR A 158 -6.55 3.30 11.80
C TYR A 158 -7.88 3.86 12.30
N SER A 159 -7.96 5.16 12.45
CA SER A 159 -9.21 5.88 12.65
C SER A 159 -9.30 6.99 11.59
N GLN A 160 -10.41 7.01 10.85
CA GLN A 160 -10.67 8.16 9.99
C GLN A 160 -10.82 9.39 10.87
N SER A 161 -9.98 10.40 10.64
CA SER A 161 -10.18 11.71 11.25
C SER A 161 -11.54 12.23 10.77
N ARG A 162 -12.56 12.18 11.62
CA ARG A 162 -13.77 12.95 11.42
C ARG A 162 -13.42 14.41 11.73
N GLU A 163 -12.81 15.13 10.79
CA GLU A 163 -12.92 16.57 10.84
C GLU A 163 -14.36 16.92 10.54
N PRO A 164 -15.06 17.62 11.43
CA PRO A 164 -16.37 18.18 11.11
C PRO A 164 -16.14 19.16 9.96
N LEU A 165 -16.88 18.97 8.87
CA LEU A 165 -17.05 19.99 7.85
C LEU A 165 -17.67 21.21 8.54
N THR A 166 -16.86 22.19 8.89
CA THR A 166 -17.27 23.55 9.21
C THR A 166 -17.21 24.40 7.97
#